data_41c9327e3c5ab2e1bb0d134d0e4fb415
#
_entry.id   41c9327e3c5ab2e1bb0d134d0e4fb415
#
_cell.length_a   1.000
_cell.length_b   1.000
_cell.length_c   1.000
_cell.angle_alpha   90.00
_cell.angle_beta   90.00
_cell.angle_gamma   90.00
#
_symmetry.space_group_name_H-M   'P 1'
#
loop_
_entity.id
_entity.type
_entity.pdbx_description
1 polymer ?
#
loop_
_entity_poly.entity_id
_entity_poly.type
_entity_poly.pdbx_seq_one_letter_code
_entity_poly.pdbx_strand_id
1 'polypeptide(L)'
;VMMLLLFFVPFVFGVAEGADLGKNDIKVRLSYKSKLHGNFNVEKLKLNHPIKISHREIINHLVSLRYKGTFLGNKEEPVFSKPEIKKLAPVLMKAFAGVNPDKIIHVELKSKGGITSGDIFSFKKYLNWRFDSIHGETFFQRNDVREWNVFAWKMIPQEGQLYFKSGAEKGK
;
A
#
# COMPACT_ATOMS: atom_id res chain seq x y z
N VAL A 1 -44.35 39.44 31.52
CA VAL A 1 -42.88 39.29 31.32
C VAL A 1 -42.62 37.83 31.04
N MET A 2 -42.34 37.48 29.77
CA MET A 2 -42.12 36.10 29.31
C MET A 2 -40.61 35.93 29.12
N MET A 3 -40.01 35.09 29.97
CA MET A 3 -38.55 34.82 29.97
C MET A 3 -38.27 33.64 29.05
N LEU A 4 -37.60 33.91 27.89
CA LEU A 4 -37.18 32.91 26.92
C LEU A 4 -35.84 32.32 27.35
N LEU A 5 -35.83 31.05 27.79
CA LEU A 5 -34.63 30.31 28.13
C LEU A 5 -34.06 29.68 26.83
N LEU A 6 -32.96 30.23 26.33
CA LEU A 6 -32.17 29.68 25.23
C LEU A 6 -31.26 28.56 25.79
N PHE A 7 -31.60 27.30 25.46
CA PHE A 7 -30.71 26.17 25.71
C PHE A 7 -29.63 26.13 24.65
N PHE A 8 -28.41 26.44 25.04
CA PHE A 8 -27.22 26.25 24.24
C PHE A 8 -26.81 24.77 24.32
N VAL A 9 -27.08 23.98 23.28
CA VAL A 9 -26.57 22.60 23.18
C VAL A 9 -25.15 22.68 22.58
N PRO A 10 -24.10 22.31 23.33
CA PRO A 10 -22.75 22.23 22.75
C PRO A 10 -22.72 21.07 21.77
N PHE A 11 -22.53 21.41 20.49
CA PHE A 11 -22.25 20.43 19.44
C PHE A 11 -20.83 19.91 19.66
N VAL A 12 -20.70 18.77 20.32
CA VAL A 12 -19.43 18.06 20.48
C VAL A 12 -19.11 17.45 19.13
N PHE A 13 -18.20 18.08 18.39
CA PHE A 13 -17.55 17.44 17.26
C PHE A 13 -16.73 16.27 17.79
N GLY A 14 -17.26 15.07 17.70
CA GLY A 14 -16.52 13.84 17.91
C GLY A 14 -15.41 13.77 16.85
N VAL A 15 -14.20 14.10 17.26
CA VAL A 15 -13.00 13.75 16.48
C VAL A 15 -12.98 12.22 16.49
N ALA A 16 -13.17 11.61 15.33
CA ALA A 16 -12.98 10.18 15.17
C ALA A 16 -11.51 9.87 15.50
N GLU A 17 -11.27 9.40 16.72
CA GLU A 17 -9.98 8.88 17.13
C GLU A 17 -9.61 7.74 16.21
N GLY A 18 -8.56 7.95 15.42
CA GLY A 18 -7.96 6.91 14.58
C GLY A 18 -7.60 5.73 15.49
N ALA A 19 -8.13 4.55 15.17
CA ALA A 19 -7.85 3.34 15.94
C ALA A 19 -6.35 3.18 16.16
N ASP A 20 -5.93 3.07 17.40
CA ASP A 20 -4.55 2.79 17.76
C ASP A 20 -4.21 1.37 17.26
N LEU A 21 -3.33 1.30 16.27
CA LEU A 21 -2.84 0.03 15.73
C LEU A 21 -1.91 -0.61 16.75
N GLY A 22 -2.22 -1.81 17.21
CA GLY A 22 -1.39 -2.56 18.13
C GLY A 22 0.00 -2.85 17.57
N LYS A 23 0.95 -3.17 18.43
CA LYS A 23 2.35 -3.46 18.05
C LYS A 23 2.50 -4.65 17.10
N ASN A 24 1.49 -5.54 17.06
CA ASN A 24 1.46 -6.77 16.27
C ASN A 24 0.76 -6.62 14.90
N ASP A 25 0.27 -5.40 14.57
CA ASP A 25 -0.51 -5.20 13.35
C ASP A 25 0.37 -5.03 12.09
N ILE A 26 1.68 -4.82 12.27
CA ILE A 26 2.63 -4.69 11.17
C ILE A 26 3.60 -5.87 11.21
N LYS A 27 3.64 -6.63 10.11
CA LYS A 27 4.62 -7.68 9.87
C LYS A 27 5.44 -7.32 8.64
N VAL A 28 6.76 -7.35 8.79
CA VAL A 28 7.70 -7.16 7.68
C VAL A 28 8.60 -8.37 7.61
N ARG A 29 8.68 -9.00 6.45
CA ARG A 29 9.48 -10.19 6.17
C ARG A 29 10.36 -9.96 4.97
N LEU A 30 11.56 -10.54 4.97
CA LEU A 30 12.44 -10.58 3.81
C LEU A 30 12.23 -11.90 3.08
N SER A 31 11.78 -11.84 1.83
CA SER A 31 11.55 -13.00 0.97
C SER A 31 12.52 -13.01 -0.20
N TYR A 32 12.93 -14.19 -0.66
CA TYR A 32 13.72 -14.28 -1.87
C TYR A 32 12.89 -13.84 -3.09
N LYS A 33 13.48 -13.05 -3.98
CA LYS A 33 12.83 -12.59 -5.22
C LYS A 33 12.36 -13.73 -6.13
N SER A 34 13.01 -14.90 -6.05
CA SER A 34 12.60 -16.13 -6.76
C SER A 34 11.26 -16.69 -6.31
N LYS A 35 10.76 -16.31 -5.12
CA LYS A 35 9.45 -16.72 -4.59
C LYS A 35 8.29 -15.84 -5.07
N LEU A 36 8.56 -14.78 -5.82
CA LEU A 36 7.53 -13.96 -6.44
C LEU A 36 6.90 -14.72 -7.61
N HIS A 37 5.79 -15.40 -7.32
CA HIS A 37 4.99 -16.06 -8.33
C HIS A 37 4.15 -15.05 -9.12
N GLY A 38 4.04 -15.24 -10.42
CA GLY A 38 3.23 -14.43 -11.32
C GLY A 38 3.97 -14.00 -12.59
N ASN A 39 3.30 -13.21 -13.43
CA ASN A 39 3.80 -12.76 -14.73
C ASN A 39 5.00 -11.78 -14.65
N PHE A 40 5.46 -11.46 -13.43
CA PHE A 40 6.59 -10.57 -13.22
C PHE A 40 7.87 -11.39 -13.02
N ASN A 41 8.75 -11.36 -14.01
CA ASN A 41 10.03 -12.02 -13.91
C ASN A 41 11.02 -11.17 -13.06
N VAL A 42 10.64 -10.91 -11.78
CA VAL A 42 11.46 -10.14 -10.84
C VAL A 42 12.75 -10.86 -10.51
N GLU A 43 12.79 -12.19 -10.66
CA GLU A 43 13.97 -13.00 -10.43
C GLU A 43 15.17 -12.53 -11.24
N LYS A 44 14.95 -12.13 -12.50
CA LYS A 44 16.01 -11.63 -13.41
C LYS A 44 16.40 -10.18 -13.14
N LEU A 45 15.68 -9.45 -12.28
CA LEU A 45 16.00 -8.06 -12.00
C LEU A 45 17.21 -7.95 -11.07
N LYS A 46 18.13 -7.06 -11.40
CA LYS A 46 19.19 -6.64 -10.50
C LYS A 46 18.62 -5.56 -9.58
N LEU A 47 18.25 -5.96 -8.36
CA LEU A 47 17.69 -5.03 -7.38
C LEU A 47 18.78 -4.12 -6.80
N ASN A 48 18.39 -2.89 -6.46
CA ASN A 48 19.30 -1.89 -5.88
C ASN A 48 19.24 -1.95 -4.33
N HIS A 49 19.40 -3.14 -3.77
CA HIS A 49 19.44 -3.31 -2.32
C HIS A 49 20.89 -3.52 -1.84
N PRO A 50 21.23 -3.11 -0.62
CA PRO A 50 20.47 -2.24 0.29
C PRO A 50 20.43 -0.78 -0.19
N ILE A 51 19.42 -0.02 0.23
CA ILE A 51 19.34 1.43 0.00
C ILE A 51 19.17 2.20 1.30
N LYS A 52 19.75 3.38 1.36
CA LYS A 52 19.47 4.35 2.41
C LYS A 52 18.37 5.29 1.92
N ILE A 53 17.23 5.25 2.58
CA ILE A 53 16.10 6.13 2.31
C ILE A 53 15.80 6.92 3.57
N SER A 54 15.61 8.24 3.46
CA SER A 54 15.31 9.08 4.60
C SER A 54 13.86 8.88 5.07
N HIS A 55 13.58 9.23 6.32
CA HIS A 55 12.23 9.16 6.89
C HIS A 55 11.24 10.01 6.09
N ARG A 56 11.66 11.19 5.63
CA ARG A 56 10.82 12.06 4.82
C ARG A 56 10.49 11.47 3.45
N GLU A 57 11.47 10.87 2.78
CA GLU A 57 11.27 10.24 1.47
C GLU A 57 10.31 9.06 1.55
N ILE A 58 10.47 8.18 2.56
CA ILE A 58 9.57 7.04 2.70
C ILE A 58 8.14 7.48 3.07
N ILE A 59 7.96 8.50 3.91
CA ILE A 59 6.64 9.07 4.21
C ILE A 59 6.00 9.63 2.94
N ASN A 60 6.71 10.47 2.19
CA ASN A 60 6.19 11.05 0.95
C ASN A 60 5.79 9.96 -0.04
N HIS A 61 6.61 8.90 -0.15
CA HIS A 61 6.31 7.76 -0.99
C HIS A 61 5.02 7.04 -0.55
N LEU A 62 4.85 6.74 0.74
CA LEU A 62 3.65 6.07 1.27
C LEU A 62 2.38 6.93 1.13
N VAL A 63 2.47 8.24 1.35
CA VAL A 63 1.36 9.19 1.17
C VAL A 63 0.89 9.24 -0.28
N SER A 64 1.81 9.09 -1.24
CA SER A 64 1.50 9.18 -2.66
C SER A 64 0.83 7.92 -3.24
N LEU A 65 0.75 6.82 -2.48
CA LEU A 65 0.12 5.58 -2.95
C LEU A 65 -1.40 5.70 -2.88
N ARG A 66 -2.05 5.63 -4.04
CA ARG A 66 -3.50 5.77 -4.18
C ARG A 66 -4.08 4.59 -4.94
N TYR A 67 -5.30 4.22 -4.59
CA TYR A 67 -6.03 3.17 -5.28
C TYR A 67 -7.50 3.53 -5.46
N LYS A 68 -8.19 2.79 -6.28
CA LYS A 68 -9.60 2.90 -6.56
C LYS A 68 -10.22 1.51 -6.46
N GLY A 69 -11.11 1.32 -5.49
CA GLY A 69 -11.85 0.06 -5.33
C GLY A 69 -13.06 0.02 -6.25
N THR A 70 -13.35 -1.14 -6.83
CA THR A 70 -14.51 -1.35 -7.71
C THR A 70 -15.81 -1.25 -6.93
N PHE A 71 -15.83 -1.71 -5.67
CA PHE A 71 -17.01 -1.72 -4.82
C PHE A 71 -17.25 -0.40 -4.07
N LEU A 72 -16.25 0.48 -3.96
CA LEU A 72 -16.32 1.76 -3.23
C LEU A 72 -16.81 2.93 -4.10
N GLY A 73 -17.69 2.68 -5.07
CA GLY A 73 -18.24 3.76 -5.92
C GLY A 73 -17.22 4.49 -6.78
N ASN A 74 -16.13 3.85 -7.14
CA ASN A 74 -15.06 4.44 -7.94
C ASN A 74 -14.31 5.62 -7.29
N LYS A 75 -14.36 5.79 -5.99
CA LYS A 75 -13.64 6.84 -5.28
C LYS A 75 -12.15 6.50 -5.14
N GLU A 76 -11.30 7.51 -5.33
CA GLU A 76 -9.88 7.39 -5.10
C GLU A 76 -9.57 7.53 -3.60
N GLU A 77 -8.83 6.55 -3.05
CA GLU A 77 -8.47 6.50 -1.63
C GLU A 77 -6.97 6.26 -1.42
N PRO A 78 -6.40 6.70 -0.29
CA PRO A 78 -5.04 6.37 0.07
C PRO A 78 -4.93 4.88 0.43
N VAL A 79 -3.82 4.24 0.02
CA VAL A 79 -3.52 2.86 0.43
C VAL A 79 -3.25 2.77 1.93
N PHE A 80 -2.61 3.79 2.50
CA PHE A 80 -2.26 3.86 3.90
C PHE A 80 -2.81 5.13 4.55
N SER A 81 -3.41 5.02 5.71
CA SER A 81 -3.81 6.15 6.55
C SER A 81 -2.59 6.81 7.22
N LYS A 82 -2.74 8.05 7.69
CA LYS A 82 -1.66 8.77 8.40
C LYS A 82 -1.10 8.01 9.59
N PRO A 83 -1.90 7.38 10.49
CA PRO A 83 -1.39 6.56 11.59
C PRO A 83 -0.59 5.34 11.12
N GLU A 84 -1.05 4.68 10.04
CA GLU A 84 -0.36 3.53 9.45
C GLU A 84 0.99 3.95 8.88
N ILE A 85 1.06 5.05 8.14
CA ILE A 85 2.30 5.60 7.59
C ILE A 85 3.31 5.89 8.70
N LYS A 86 2.87 6.54 9.80
CA LYS A 86 3.74 6.86 10.93
C LYS A 86 4.39 5.62 11.54
N LYS A 87 3.67 4.50 11.60
CA LYS A 87 4.18 3.22 12.13
C LYS A 87 5.00 2.45 11.10
N LEU A 88 4.59 2.44 9.83
CA LEU A 88 5.22 1.67 8.77
C LEU A 88 6.55 2.26 8.30
N ALA A 89 6.66 3.59 8.21
CA ALA A 89 7.83 4.26 7.67
C ALA A 89 9.16 3.87 8.36
N PRO A 90 9.28 3.90 9.71
CA PRO A 90 10.54 3.53 10.37
C PRO A 90 10.89 2.04 10.18
N VAL A 91 9.89 1.17 10.07
CA VAL A 91 10.11 -0.27 9.85
C VAL A 91 10.64 -0.52 8.45
N LEU A 92 10.07 0.14 7.43
CA LEU A 92 10.54 0.05 6.05
C LEU A 92 11.94 0.64 5.87
N MET A 93 12.26 1.77 6.50
CA MET A 93 13.61 2.33 6.48
C MET A 93 14.64 1.31 6.96
N LYS A 94 14.37 0.66 8.09
CA LYS A 94 15.24 -0.37 8.65
C LYS A 94 15.34 -1.59 7.72
N ALA A 95 14.22 -2.01 7.14
CA ALA A 95 14.20 -3.14 6.20
C ALA A 95 15.02 -2.85 4.95
N PHE A 96 14.89 -1.66 4.35
CA PHE A 96 15.67 -1.26 3.17
C PHE A 96 17.17 -1.14 3.45
N ALA A 97 17.55 -0.72 4.64
CA ALA A 97 18.96 -0.64 5.04
C ALA A 97 19.61 -2.03 5.24
N GLY A 98 18.80 -3.06 5.51
CA GLY A 98 19.30 -4.42 5.80
C GLY A 98 19.01 -5.47 4.74
N VAL A 99 18.20 -5.17 3.72
CA VAL A 99 17.84 -6.15 2.68
C VAL A 99 18.94 -6.25 1.61
N ASN A 100 19.29 -7.47 1.21
CA ASN A 100 20.28 -7.71 0.15
C ASN A 100 19.61 -7.85 -1.24
N PRO A 101 20.40 -7.81 -2.35
CA PRO A 101 19.88 -7.74 -3.72
C PRO A 101 19.01 -8.94 -4.15
N ASP A 102 19.11 -10.06 -3.47
CA ASP A 102 18.34 -11.28 -3.79
C ASP A 102 17.01 -11.36 -3.07
N LYS A 103 16.72 -10.38 -2.21
CA LYS A 103 15.51 -10.36 -1.41
C LYS A 103 14.66 -9.14 -1.70
N ILE A 104 13.37 -9.30 -1.45
CA ILE A 104 12.34 -8.27 -1.45
C ILE A 104 11.76 -8.15 -0.05
N ILE A 105 11.14 -7.02 0.22
CA ILE A 105 10.48 -6.76 1.49
C ILE A 105 9.00 -7.07 1.32
N HIS A 106 8.50 -8.07 2.04
CA HIS A 106 7.07 -8.35 2.13
C HIS A 106 6.48 -7.65 3.36
N VAL A 107 5.36 -6.96 3.16
CA VAL A 107 4.67 -6.18 4.19
C VAL A 107 3.25 -6.72 4.36
N GLU A 108 2.84 -6.92 5.60
CA GLU A 108 1.46 -7.15 6.00
C GLU A 108 1.09 -6.11 7.05
N LEU A 109 0.02 -5.37 6.81
CA LEU A 109 -0.55 -4.40 7.74
C LEU A 109 -2.00 -4.76 8.01
N LYS A 110 -2.32 -5.06 9.26
CA LYS A 110 -3.69 -5.33 9.72
C LYS A 110 -4.32 -4.05 10.25
N SER A 111 -5.48 -3.70 9.74
CA SER A 111 -6.25 -2.53 10.16
C SER A 111 -7.73 -2.88 10.33
N LYS A 112 -8.55 -1.92 10.76
CA LYS A 112 -10.01 -2.10 10.85
C LYS A 112 -10.65 -2.39 9.48
N GLY A 113 -10.08 -1.86 8.40
CA GLY A 113 -10.55 -2.10 7.04
C GLY A 113 -10.13 -3.46 6.46
N GLY A 114 -9.33 -4.25 7.19
CA GLY A 114 -8.80 -5.52 6.72
C GLY A 114 -7.28 -5.50 6.57
N ILE A 115 -6.74 -6.49 5.85
CA ILE A 115 -5.30 -6.64 5.65
C ILE A 115 -4.87 -5.95 4.36
N THR A 116 -3.89 -5.05 4.47
CA THR A 116 -3.13 -4.55 3.32
C THR A 116 -1.80 -5.30 3.26
N SER A 117 -1.54 -6.00 2.16
CA SER A 117 -0.31 -6.78 1.98
C SER A 117 0.27 -6.60 0.60
N GLY A 118 1.59 -6.74 0.52
CA GLY A 118 2.30 -6.64 -0.75
C GLY A 118 3.81 -6.70 -0.59
N ASP A 119 4.48 -6.67 -1.73
CA ASP A 119 5.92 -6.69 -1.83
C ASP A 119 6.45 -5.33 -2.26
N ILE A 120 7.57 -4.92 -1.67
CA ILE A 120 8.27 -3.70 -2.05
C ILE A 120 9.76 -3.99 -2.32
N PHE A 121 10.28 -3.41 -3.39
CA PHE A 121 11.68 -3.54 -3.77
C PHE A 121 12.17 -2.30 -4.54
N SER A 122 13.48 -2.08 -4.50
CA SER A 122 14.13 -1.02 -5.27
C SER A 122 14.72 -1.59 -6.56
N PHE A 123 14.34 -0.98 -7.69
CA PHE A 123 14.88 -1.32 -9.00
C PHE A 123 15.11 -0.05 -9.82
N LYS A 124 16.30 0.09 -10.38
CA LYS A 124 16.76 1.35 -11.00
C LYS A 124 16.63 2.49 -9.97
N LYS A 125 15.94 3.57 -10.28
CA LYS A 125 15.71 4.73 -9.41
C LYS A 125 14.34 4.74 -8.72
N TYR A 126 13.59 3.64 -8.82
CA TYR A 126 12.22 3.57 -8.33
C TYR A 126 12.07 2.59 -7.18
N LEU A 127 11.16 2.91 -6.25
CA LEU A 127 10.55 1.95 -5.35
C LEU A 127 9.33 1.35 -6.04
N ASN A 128 9.27 0.03 -6.09
CA ASN A 128 8.21 -0.71 -6.78
C ASN A 128 7.37 -1.44 -5.75
N TRP A 129 6.06 -1.33 -5.87
CA TRP A 129 5.10 -2.06 -5.07
C TRP A 129 4.32 -3.05 -5.92
N ARG A 130 4.09 -4.22 -5.33
CA ARG A 130 3.13 -5.19 -5.81
C ARG A 130 2.19 -5.52 -4.66
N PHE A 131 0.95 -5.05 -4.72
CA PHE A 131 -0.05 -5.33 -3.71
C PHE A 131 -0.76 -6.64 -4.02
N ASP A 132 -0.94 -7.49 -2.99
CA ASP A 132 -1.76 -8.69 -3.02
C ASP A 132 -3.17 -8.40 -2.49
N SER A 133 -3.27 -7.53 -1.48
CA SER A 133 -4.53 -7.03 -0.93
C SER A 133 -4.41 -5.58 -0.47
N ILE A 134 -5.51 -4.84 -0.54
CA ILE A 134 -5.65 -3.49 0.04
C ILE A 134 -6.94 -3.48 0.85
N HIS A 135 -6.84 -3.18 2.16
CA HIS A 135 -7.95 -3.12 3.12
C HIS A 135 -8.84 -4.39 3.10
N GLY A 136 -8.20 -5.56 2.98
CA GLY A 136 -8.89 -6.85 2.93
C GLY A 136 -9.40 -7.27 1.55
N GLU A 137 -9.42 -6.36 0.58
CA GLU A 137 -9.80 -6.69 -0.79
C GLU A 137 -8.58 -7.25 -1.53
N THR A 138 -8.64 -8.53 -1.90
CA THR A 138 -7.58 -9.19 -2.66
C THR A 138 -7.69 -8.89 -4.15
N PHE A 139 -6.55 -8.75 -4.81
CA PHE A 139 -6.50 -8.62 -6.26
C PHE A 139 -6.66 -9.99 -6.89
N PHE A 140 -7.87 -10.30 -7.35
CA PHE A 140 -8.18 -11.52 -8.11
C PHE A 140 -8.25 -11.23 -9.59
N GLN A 141 -7.43 -11.91 -10.36
CA GLN A 141 -7.70 -12.13 -11.76
C GLN A 141 -8.57 -13.40 -11.85
N ARG A 142 -9.89 -13.26 -11.93
CA ARG A 142 -10.77 -14.38 -12.25
C ARG A 142 -10.55 -14.74 -13.72
N ASN A 143 -9.94 -15.88 -13.95
CA ASN A 143 -9.82 -16.49 -15.28
C ASN A 143 -11.12 -17.19 -15.71
N ASP A 144 -12.28 -16.71 -15.29
CA ASP A 144 -13.54 -17.30 -15.74
C ASP A 144 -13.90 -16.71 -17.10
N VAL A 145 -13.96 -17.59 -18.11
CA VAL A 145 -14.12 -17.26 -19.54
C VAL A 145 -15.44 -16.53 -19.86
N ARG A 146 -16.33 -16.40 -18.89
CA ARG A 146 -17.66 -15.79 -19.02
C ARG A 146 -17.85 -14.46 -18.31
N GLU A 147 -16.92 -14.08 -17.44
CA GLU A 147 -17.01 -12.81 -16.72
C GLU A 147 -15.84 -11.90 -17.11
N TRP A 148 -16.15 -10.67 -17.47
CA TRP A 148 -15.19 -9.60 -17.69
C TRP A 148 -14.25 -9.51 -16.49
N ASN A 149 -12.93 -9.38 -16.73
CA ASN A 149 -11.93 -9.27 -15.69
C ASN A 149 -12.24 -8.09 -14.76
N VAL A 150 -13.02 -8.32 -13.71
CA VAL A 150 -13.34 -7.31 -12.69
C VAL A 150 -12.26 -7.38 -11.64
N PHE A 151 -11.34 -6.45 -11.69
CA PHE A 151 -10.37 -6.27 -10.61
C PHE A 151 -11.08 -5.63 -9.41
N ALA A 152 -10.85 -6.16 -8.20
CA ALA A 152 -11.43 -5.59 -6.98
C ALA A 152 -10.96 -4.15 -6.74
N TRP A 153 -9.75 -3.82 -7.19
CA TRP A 153 -9.17 -2.48 -7.09
C TRP A 153 -8.13 -2.22 -8.21
N LYS A 154 -7.82 -0.95 -8.38
CA LYS A 154 -6.79 -0.47 -9.32
C LYS A 154 -5.93 0.59 -8.66
N MET A 155 -4.62 0.48 -8.77
CA MET A 155 -3.71 1.55 -8.37
C MET A 155 -3.90 2.78 -9.27
N ILE A 156 -3.78 3.96 -8.69
CA ILE A 156 -3.87 5.24 -9.41
C ILE A 156 -2.51 5.92 -9.33
N PRO A 157 -1.69 5.86 -10.40
CA PRO A 157 -0.40 6.52 -10.42
C PRO A 157 -0.55 8.02 -10.23
N GLN A 158 0.21 8.57 -9.29
CA GLN A 158 0.36 10.00 -9.09
C GLN A 158 1.53 10.52 -9.92
N GLU A 159 1.75 11.84 -9.93
CA GLU A 159 2.87 12.45 -10.63
C GLU A 159 4.21 11.77 -10.27
N GLY A 160 4.99 11.41 -11.29
CA GLY A 160 6.25 10.69 -11.14
C GLY A 160 6.13 9.18 -10.87
N GLN A 161 4.92 8.63 -10.79
CA GLN A 161 4.67 7.18 -10.64
C GLN A 161 4.33 6.55 -11.99
N LEU A 162 4.77 5.32 -12.18
CA LEU A 162 4.53 4.54 -13.39
C LEU A 162 4.08 3.13 -13.01
N TYR A 163 3.26 2.51 -13.86
CA TYR A 163 3.05 1.07 -13.76
C TYR A 163 4.34 0.32 -14.10
N PHE A 164 4.70 -0.64 -13.26
CA PHE A 164 5.81 -1.53 -13.58
C PHE A 164 5.39 -2.47 -14.71
N LYS A 165 6.01 -2.31 -15.88
CA LYS A 165 5.86 -3.26 -16.99
C LYS A 165 7.00 -4.27 -16.92
N SER A 166 6.69 -5.53 -16.67
CA SER A 166 7.66 -6.60 -16.90
C SER A 166 7.90 -6.70 -18.39
N GLY A 167 9.15 -6.79 -18.82
CA GLY A 167 9.56 -6.77 -20.24
C GLY A 167 9.06 -7.92 -21.13
N ALA A 168 7.89 -8.51 -20.84
CA ALA A 168 7.25 -9.56 -21.62
C ALA A 168 6.43 -9.04 -22.82
N GLU A 169 6.29 -7.72 -22.99
CA GLU A 169 5.71 -7.12 -24.19
C GLU A 169 6.79 -6.65 -25.17
N LYS A 170 7.63 -7.58 -25.62
CA LYS A 170 8.31 -7.45 -26.92
C LYS A 170 7.62 -8.41 -27.87
N GLY A 171 6.68 -7.90 -28.64
CA GLY A 171 6.15 -8.65 -29.78
C GLY A 171 4.65 -8.44 -29.99
N LYS A 172 4.26 -7.29 -30.51
CA LYS A 172 3.43 -7.16 -31.72
C LYS A 172 3.43 -5.70 -32.16
#